data_d202c61ca21e4fe1dcd392a082974ad4
#
_entry.id   d202c61ca21e4fe1dcd392a082974ad4
#
_cell.length_a   1.000
_cell.length_b   1.000
_cell.length_c   1.000
_cell.angle_alpha   90.00
_cell.angle_beta   90.00
_cell.angle_gamma   90.00
#
_symmetry.space_group_name_H-M   'P 1'
#
loop_
_entity.id
_entity.type
_entity.pdbx_description
1 polymer ?
#
loop_
_entity_poly.entity_id
_entity_poly.type
_entity_poly.pdbx_seq_one_letter_code
_entity_poly.pdbx_strand_id
1 'polypeptide(L)'
;MTSIQADLRNYDLFPRVVIEGDPVTVTIRPLGQQAAFDPEIEYRILVLPRNDRDYRSVTETRTPRVTELFKKPDADGCIRIPFTFWGEQAWFFRVFLPGEKKHFLRLALYCLHEDMRGRYPFLGDLHVHSSCSDGKEAPEIVAANLRKIGYDFTVISDHRRYYGSLDAIRA
;
A
#
# COMPACT_ATOMS: atom_id res chain seq x y z
N MET A 1 -11.11 11.56 -3.79
CA MET A 1 -10.43 10.24 -3.67
C MET A 1 -9.05 10.50 -3.13
N THR A 2 -8.73 10.06 -1.92
CA THR A 2 -7.34 10.05 -1.44
C THR A 2 -6.60 9.02 -2.26
N SER A 3 -5.59 9.42 -3.01
CA SER A 3 -4.75 8.50 -3.75
C SER A 3 -3.95 7.63 -2.75
N ILE A 4 -3.59 6.41 -3.13
CA ILE A 4 -2.71 5.53 -2.34
C ILE A 4 -1.44 6.27 -1.91
N GLN A 5 -0.93 7.17 -2.76
CA GLN A 5 0.25 8.00 -2.47
C GLN A 5 0.04 8.98 -1.31
N ALA A 6 -1.16 9.55 -1.16
CA ALA A 6 -1.44 10.43 -0.03
C ALA A 6 -1.44 9.67 1.30
N ASP A 7 -1.93 8.43 1.30
CA ASP A 7 -1.94 7.58 2.48
C ASP A 7 -0.52 7.18 2.89
N LEU A 8 0.36 6.84 1.95
CA LEU A 8 1.77 6.51 2.21
C LEU A 8 2.62 7.70 2.71
N ARG A 9 2.20 8.93 2.49
CA ARG A 9 2.88 10.13 3.04
C ARG A 9 2.61 10.31 4.53
N ASN A 10 1.46 9.87 4.98
CA ASN A 10 0.98 10.12 6.34
C ASN A 10 1.02 8.88 7.22
N TYR A 11 1.02 7.70 6.61
CA TYR A 11 0.98 6.44 7.33
C TYR A 11 1.92 5.43 6.70
N ASP A 12 2.58 4.66 7.54
CA ASP A 12 3.36 3.49 7.15
C ASP A 12 2.62 2.22 7.55
N LEU A 13 2.78 1.16 6.76
CA LEU A 13 2.27 -0.17 7.07
C LEU A 13 3.41 -1.17 6.93
N PHE A 14 3.66 -1.95 7.96
CA PHE A 14 4.70 -2.97 7.91
C PHE A 14 4.31 -4.24 8.70
N PRO A 15 4.85 -5.41 8.30
CA PRO A 15 5.65 -5.62 7.11
C PRO A 15 4.83 -5.35 5.84
N ARG A 16 5.49 -4.91 4.76
CA ARG A 16 4.82 -4.67 3.47
C ARG A 16 4.72 -5.93 2.61
N VAL A 17 5.51 -6.92 2.95
CA VAL A 17 5.52 -8.23 2.29
C VAL A 17 5.51 -9.30 3.36
N VAL A 18 4.67 -10.29 3.18
CA VAL A 18 4.51 -11.44 4.09
C VAL A 18 4.47 -12.73 3.28
N ILE A 19 4.76 -13.84 3.91
CA ILE A 19 4.61 -15.18 3.32
C ILE A 19 3.27 -15.76 3.77
N GLU A 20 2.56 -16.40 2.85
CA GLU A 20 1.28 -17.04 3.15
C GLU A 20 1.41 -18.08 4.27
N GLY A 21 0.40 -18.11 5.13
CA GLY A 21 0.35 -19.03 6.26
C GLY A 21 1.14 -18.59 7.50
N ASP A 22 2.09 -17.65 7.36
CA ASP A 22 2.82 -17.15 8.52
C ASP A 22 1.94 -16.24 9.39
N PRO A 23 1.93 -16.44 10.73
CA PRO A 23 1.30 -15.50 11.63
C PRO A 23 2.16 -14.24 11.74
N VAL A 24 1.58 -13.09 11.39
CA VAL A 24 2.27 -11.81 11.44
C VAL A 24 1.46 -10.77 12.20
N THR A 25 2.13 -9.78 12.79
CA THR A 25 1.47 -8.58 13.32
C THR A 25 1.73 -7.43 12.35
N VAL A 26 0.69 -7.04 11.63
CA VAL A 26 0.72 -5.86 10.79
C VAL A 26 0.58 -4.62 11.66
N THR A 27 1.47 -3.65 11.47
CA THR A 27 1.46 -2.39 12.20
C THR A 27 1.16 -1.24 11.25
N ILE A 28 0.16 -0.45 11.58
CA ILE A 28 -0.13 0.83 10.93
C ILE A 28 0.41 1.93 11.83
N ARG A 29 1.39 2.69 11.33
CA ARG A 29 2.10 3.73 12.07
C ARG A 29 1.86 5.09 11.43
N PRO A 30 1.43 6.12 12.19
CA PRO A 30 1.36 7.48 11.70
C PRO A 30 2.75 8.07 11.50
N LEU A 31 2.94 8.84 10.43
CA LEU A 31 4.19 9.53 10.07
C LEU A 31 4.05 11.03 10.35
N GLY A 32 4.09 11.41 11.62
CA GLY A 32 4.01 12.79 12.07
C GLY A 32 2.72 13.11 12.83
N GLN A 33 2.72 14.26 13.49
CA GLN A 33 1.64 14.64 14.42
C GLN A 33 0.27 14.83 13.75
N GLN A 34 0.26 15.30 12.52
CA GLN A 34 -0.99 15.54 11.78
C GLN A 34 -1.71 14.25 11.37
N ALA A 35 -0.99 13.13 11.37
CA ALA A 35 -1.52 11.83 11.04
C ALA A 35 -1.83 10.97 12.29
N ALA A 36 -1.61 11.49 13.50
CA ALA A 36 -1.80 10.74 14.73
C ALA A 36 -3.21 10.18 14.83
N PHE A 37 -3.30 8.91 15.24
CA PHE A 37 -4.56 8.32 15.65
C PHE A 37 -5.00 8.87 17.01
N ASP A 38 -6.29 9.13 17.16
CA ASP A 38 -6.86 9.51 18.45
C ASP A 38 -6.94 8.26 19.35
N PRO A 39 -6.29 8.25 20.53
CA PRO A 39 -6.27 7.09 21.43
C PRO A 39 -7.64 6.73 21.99
N GLU A 40 -8.60 7.66 21.99
CA GLU A 40 -9.95 7.41 22.48
C GLU A 40 -10.86 6.77 21.42
N ILE A 41 -10.47 6.83 20.16
CA ILE A 41 -11.28 6.31 19.06
C ILE A 41 -10.99 4.82 18.82
N GLU A 42 -12.04 4.02 18.75
CA GLU A 42 -11.98 2.67 18.23
C GLU A 42 -12.25 2.69 16.72
N TYR A 43 -11.21 2.44 15.96
CA TYR A 43 -11.26 2.46 14.50
C TYR A 43 -11.81 1.14 13.96
N ARG A 44 -12.72 1.21 13.01
CA ARG A 44 -13.18 0.06 12.23
C ARG A 44 -12.21 -0.20 11.09
N ILE A 45 -11.74 -1.42 10.97
CA ILE A 45 -10.73 -1.81 9.98
C ILE A 45 -11.26 -3.00 9.18
N LEU A 46 -11.28 -2.86 7.86
CA LEU A 46 -11.55 -3.96 6.95
C LEU A 46 -10.24 -4.45 6.35
N VAL A 47 -9.97 -5.73 6.53
CA VAL A 47 -8.87 -6.45 5.87
C VAL A 47 -9.47 -7.29 4.75
N LEU A 48 -9.06 -7.03 3.50
CA LEU A 48 -9.67 -7.66 2.33
C LEU A 48 -8.63 -8.03 1.26
N PRO A 49 -8.73 -9.24 0.69
CA PRO A 49 -7.89 -9.68 -0.41
C PRO A 49 -8.30 -8.99 -1.71
N ARG A 50 -7.33 -8.69 -2.58
CA ARG A 50 -7.60 -8.09 -3.88
C ARG A 50 -8.34 -9.04 -4.82
N ASN A 51 -7.87 -10.27 -4.90
CA ASN A 51 -8.32 -11.24 -5.91
C ASN A 51 -9.75 -11.76 -5.67
N ASP A 52 -10.22 -11.78 -4.43
CA ASP A 52 -11.62 -12.12 -4.12
C ASP A 52 -12.62 -11.12 -4.74
N ARG A 53 -12.15 -9.97 -5.20
CA ARG A 53 -12.94 -8.95 -5.88
C ARG A 53 -12.93 -9.09 -7.39
N ASP A 54 -11.80 -9.53 -7.94
CA ASP A 54 -11.53 -9.51 -9.39
C ASP A 54 -11.77 -10.87 -10.04
N TYR A 55 -11.66 -11.96 -9.28
CA TYR A 55 -11.99 -13.31 -9.73
C TYR A 55 -13.43 -13.68 -9.40
N ARG A 56 -14.35 -13.02 -10.03
CA ARG A 56 -15.67 -13.62 -10.25
C ARG A 56 -15.53 -14.61 -11.39
N SER A 57 -15.06 -15.80 -11.10
CA SER A 57 -15.44 -16.94 -11.92
C SER A 57 -16.97 -16.95 -11.97
N VAL A 58 -17.52 -16.98 -13.15
CA VAL A 58 -18.97 -16.96 -13.42
C VAL A 58 -19.71 -18.13 -12.70
N THR A 59 -18.97 -19.02 -12.05
CA THR A 59 -19.46 -20.26 -11.42
C THR A 59 -19.25 -20.37 -9.91
N GLU A 60 -18.47 -19.49 -9.27
CA GLU A 60 -18.25 -19.57 -7.81
C GLU A 60 -18.75 -18.29 -7.10
N THR A 61 -19.85 -18.42 -6.39
CA THR A 61 -20.34 -17.44 -5.40
C THR A 61 -19.47 -17.48 -4.14
N ARG A 62 -18.19 -17.09 -4.25
CA ARG A 62 -17.37 -16.85 -3.06
C ARG A 62 -17.68 -15.46 -2.53
N THR A 63 -18.28 -15.43 -1.35
CA THR A 63 -18.34 -14.18 -0.57
C THR A 63 -16.92 -13.70 -0.33
N PRO A 64 -16.57 -12.46 -0.63
CA PRO A 64 -15.24 -11.93 -0.35
C PRO A 64 -14.90 -12.18 1.12
N ARG A 65 -13.76 -12.78 1.42
CA ARG A 65 -13.29 -12.99 2.80
C ARG A 65 -12.83 -11.66 3.40
N VAL A 66 -13.77 -10.79 3.67
CA VAL A 66 -13.52 -9.54 4.37
C VAL A 66 -13.51 -9.83 5.85
N THR A 67 -12.41 -9.50 6.51
CA THR A 67 -12.34 -9.53 7.96
C THR A 67 -12.55 -8.12 8.48
N GLU A 68 -13.53 -7.95 9.35
CA GLU A 68 -13.81 -6.71 10.04
C GLU A 68 -13.25 -6.76 11.46
N LEU A 69 -12.51 -5.74 11.83
CA LEU A 69 -11.85 -5.60 13.12
C LEU A 69 -12.12 -4.20 13.68
N PHE A 70 -12.13 -4.13 15.01
CA PHE A 70 -12.21 -2.87 15.75
C PHE A 70 -10.96 -2.75 16.61
N LYS A 71 -10.22 -1.64 16.50
CA LYS A 71 -8.95 -1.42 17.18
C LYS A 71 -8.78 0.01 17.64
N LYS A 72 -8.33 0.18 18.87
CA LYS A 72 -7.73 1.42 19.36
C LYS A 72 -6.24 1.41 19.06
N PRO A 73 -5.59 2.57 18.90
CA PRO A 73 -4.13 2.64 18.85
C PRO A 73 -3.54 2.21 20.20
N ASP A 74 -2.38 1.61 20.14
CA ASP A 74 -1.59 1.27 21.32
C ASP A 74 -0.95 2.53 21.94
N ALA A 75 -0.29 2.39 23.10
CA ALA A 75 0.32 3.51 23.81
C ALA A 75 1.39 4.28 22.98
N ASP A 76 1.95 3.65 21.95
CA ASP A 76 2.90 4.30 21.01
C ASP A 76 2.22 4.94 19.80
N GLY A 77 0.87 5.00 19.78
CA GLY A 77 0.07 5.58 18.73
C GLY A 77 -0.07 4.71 17.47
N CYS A 78 0.39 3.46 17.50
CA CYS A 78 0.27 2.53 16.38
C CYS A 78 -0.97 1.64 16.51
N ILE A 79 -1.49 1.17 15.38
CA ILE A 79 -2.54 0.12 15.37
C ILE A 79 -1.89 -1.18 14.95
N ARG A 80 -2.00 -2.23 15.80
CA ARG A 80 -1.43 -3.57 15.56
C ARG A 80 -2.53 -4.59 15.32
N ILE A 81 -2.35 -5.35 14.23
CA ILE A 81 -3.33 -6.32 13.72
C ILE A 81 -2.62 -7.66 13.54
N PRO A 82 -2.78 -8.60 14.50
CA PRO A 82 -2.34 -9.99 14.26
C PRO A 82 -3.22 -10.60 13.18
N PHE A 83 -2.60 -11.17 12.16
CA PHE A 83 -3.31 -11.76 11.03
C PHE A 83 -2.47 -12.83 10.33
N THR A 84 -3.13 -13.77 9.66
CA THR A 84 -2.50 -14.74 8.75
C THR A 84 -3.08 -14.55 7.37
N PHE A 85 -2.21 -14.38 6.39
CA PHE A 85 -2.58 -14.08 5.00
C PHE A 85 -2.51 -15.33 4.13
N TRP A 86 -3.28 -15.34 3.03
CA TRP A 86 -3.40 -16.47 2.12
C TRP A 86 -3.38 -16.01 0.67
N GLY A 87 -2.76 -16.84 -0.17
CA GLY A 87 -2.66 -16.64 -1.60
C GLY A 87 -1.74 -15.48 -1.99
N GLU A 88 -1.10 -15.64 -3.14
CA GLU A 88 -0.21 -14.62 -3.70
C GLU A 88 -1.02 -13.45 -4.26
N GLN A 89 -1.14 -12.39 -3.47
CA GLN A 89 -1.97 -11.23 -3.80
C GLN A 89 -1.70 -10.03 -2.91
N ALA A 90 -2.21 -8.87 -3.35
CA ALA A 90 -2.30 -7.71 -2.47
C ALA A 90 -3.46 -7.85 -1.47
N TRP A 91 -3.22 -7.44 -0.24
CA TRP A 91 -4.22 -7.32 0.81
C TRP A 91 -4.38 -5.86 1.19
N PHE A 92 -5.63 -5.40 1.26
CA PHE A 92 -5.95 -4.01 1.58
C PHE A 92 -6.44 -3.86 3.02
N PHE A 93 -6.00 -2.79 3.64
CA PHE A 93 -6.47 -2.31 4.93
C PHE A 93 -7.23 -1.00 4.71
N ARG A 94 -8.52 -1.00 5.02
CA ARG A 94 -9.34 0.20 4.99
C ARG A 94 -9.69 0.58 6.41
N VAL A 95 -9.33 1.78 6.82
CA VAL A 95 -9.58 2.28 8.17
C VAL A 95 -10.67 3.35 8.13
N PHE A 96 -11.62 3.23 9.04
CA PHE A 96 -12.80 4.08 9.12
C PHE A 96 -12.91 4.71 10.51
N LEU A 97 -13.39 5.93 10.57
CA LEU A 97 -13.88 6.54 11.80
C LEU A 97 -15.22 5.90 12.23
N PRO A 98 -15.57 5.94 13.52
CA PRO A 98 -16.84 5.41 13.99
C PRO A 98 -18.03 6.00 13.22
N GLY A 99 -18.95 5.12 12.80
CA GLY A 99 -20.15 5.50 12.07
C GLY A 99 -19.96 5.91 10.61
N GLU A 100 -18.72 6.11 10.14
CA GLU A 100 -18.45 6.53 8.78
C GLU A 100 -18.55 5.37 7.77
N LYS A 101 -19.14 5.66 6.61
CA LYS A 101 -19.24 4.71 5.50
C LYS A 101 -18.02 4.75 4.58
N LYS A 102 -17.27 5.87 4.60
CA LYS A 102 -16.08 6.08 3.78
C LYS A 102 -14.83 5.89 4.63
N HIS A 103 -13.92 5.06 4.14
CA HIS A 103 -12.59 4.95 4.76
C HIS A 103 -11.80 6.26 4.54
N PHE A 104 -11.07 6.69 5.56
CA PHE A 104 -10.16 7.82 5.46
C PHE A 104 -8.73 7.37 5.10
N LEU A 105 -8.40 6.09 5.35
CA LEU A 105 -7.08 5.53 5.10
C LEU A 105 -7.23 4.20 4.35
N ARG A 106 -6.38 3.99 3.34
CA ARG A 106 -6.26 2.73 2.61
C ARG A 106 -4.78 2.41 2.39
N LEU A 107 -4.34 1.31 2.95
CA LEU A 107 -2.99 0.78 2.81
C LEU A 107 -3.03 -0.63 2.22
N ALA A 108 -1.88 -1.11 1.75
CA ALA A 108 -1.75 -2.45 1.21
C ALA A 108 -0.44 -3.10 1.62
N LEU A 109 -0.48 -4.42 1.74
CA LEU A 109 0.69 -5.30 1.76
C LEU A 109 0.55 -6.38 0.68
N TYR A 110 1.63 -7.10 0.42
CA TYR A 110 1.65 -8.23 -0.51
C TYR A 110 1.90 -9.52 0.26
N CYS A 111 1.03 -10.50 0.05
CA CYS A 111 1.23 -11.88 0.46
C CYS A 111 1.85 -12.64 -0.70
N LEU A 112 2.91 -13.37 -0.44
CA LEU A 112 3.67 -14.16 -1.40
C LEU A 112 3.64 -15.63 -1.03
N HIS A 113 3.84 -16.51 -2.02
CA HIS A 113 4.02 -17.94 -1.79
C HIS A 113 5.36 -18.26 -1.14
N GLU A 114 5.47 -19.46 -0.59
CA GLU A 114 6.64 -19.94 0.15
C GLU A 114 7.94 -19.93 -0.66
N ASP A 115 7.89 -20.12 -1.97
CA ASP A 115 9.05 -20.10 -2.87
C ASP A 115 9.73 -18.72 -2.96
N MET A 116 9.06 -17.67 -2.49
CA MET A 116 9.61 -16.32 -2.38
C MET A 116 10.28 -16.03 -1.03
N ARG A 117 10.23 -16.98 -0.10
CA ARG A 117 10.89 -16.83 1.22
C ARG A 117 12.37 -16.57 1.05
N GLY A 118 12.88 -15.60 1.81
CA GLY A 118 14.30 -15.20 1.74
C GLY A 118 14.66 -14.33 0.54
N ARG A 119 13.70 -13.96 -0.31
CA ARG A 119 13.90 -12.93 -1.33
C ARG A 119 13.75 -11.53 -0.73
N TYR A 120 14.50 -10.59 -1.27
CA TYR A 120 14.34 -9.18 -0.89
C TYR A 120 13.27 -8.54 -1.78
N PRO A 121 12.17 -8.04 -1.21
CA PRO A 121 11.16 -7.33 -1.98
C PRO A 121 11.65 -5.92 -2.31
N PHE A 122 11.52 -5.52 -3.56
CA PHE A 122 11.74 -4.17 -4.02
C PHE A 122 10.42 -3.54 -4.44
N LEU A 123 10.17 -2.33 -3.97
CA LEU A 123 9.01 -1.53 -4.38
C LEU A 123 9.37 -0.72 -5.62
N GLY A 124 8.66 -0.95 -6.71
CA GLY A 124 8.94 -0.26 -7.96
C GLY A 124 7.69 0.24 -8.66
N ASP A 125 7.87 1.23 -9.52
CA ASP A 125 6.85 1.70 -10.46
C ASP A 125 7.40 1.60 -11.88
N LEU A 126 6.71 0.82 -12.72
CA LEU A 126 7.09 0.57 -14.11
C LEU A 126 6.31 1.44 -15.11
N HIS A 127 5.46 2.35 -14.63
CA HIS A 127 4.61 3.16 -15.48
C HIS A 127 4.42 4.57 -14.91
N VAL A 128 5.40 5.43 -15.15
CA VAL A 128 5.40 6.82 -14.70
C VAL A 128 5.73 7.73 -15.88
N HIS A 129 5.04 8.86 -15.96
CA HIS A 129 5.27 9.86 -17.00
C HIS A 129 5.88 11.13 -16.41
N SER A 130 6.74 11.76 -17.19
CA SER A 130 7.37 13.05 -16.88
C SER A 130 6.89 14.15 -17.81
N SER A 131 7.41 15.37 -17.63
CA SER A 131 7.17 16.50 -18.53
C SER A 131 7.73 16.29 -19.94
N CYS A 132 8.48 15.20 -20.17
CA CYS A 132 8.88 14.80 -21.52
C CYS A 132 7.70 14.27 -22.36
N SER A 133 6.57 13.94 -21.73
CA SER A 133 5.31 13.59 -22.42
C SER A 133 4.12 14.33 -21.80
N ASP A 134 3.26 13.66 -21.08
CA ASP A 134 2.03 14.19 -20.47
C ASP A 134 2.08 14.27 -18.94
N GLY A 135 3.21 13.94 -18.33
CA GLY A 135 3.48 14.21 -16.92
C GLY A 135 3.73 15.69 -16.65
N LYS A 136 3.80 16.07 -15.37
CA LYS A 136 3.91 17.47 -14.96
C LYS A 136 5.30 17.88 -14.50
N GLU A 137 6.11 16.94 -14.05
CA GLU A 137 7.40 17.18 -13.41
C GLU A 137 8.54 16.66 -14.30
N ALA A 138 9.71 17.28 -14.17
CA ALA A 138 10.91 16.82 -14.85
C ALA A 138 11.30 15.40 -14.39
N PRO A 139 11.95 14.59 -15.26
CA PRO A 139 12.28 13.19 -14.94
C PRO A 139 13.02 13.01 -13.64
N GLU A 140 14.00 13.85 -13.33
CA GLU A 140 14.79 13.82 -12.10
C GLU A 140 13.94 14.11 -10.87
N ILE A 141 12.96 15.00 -10.97
CA ILE A 141 12.02 15.33 -9.89
C ILE A 141 11.07 14.17 -9.65
N VAL A 142 10.59 13.53 -10.70
CA VAL A 142 9.74 12.34 -10.61
C VAL A 142 10.48 11.22 -9.88
N ALA A 143 11.73 10.92 -10.27
CA ALA A 143 12.57 9.91 -9.64
C ALA A 143 12.84 10.24 -8.16
N ALA A 144 13.19 11.48 -7.85
CA ALA A 144 13.44 11.94 -6.48
C ALA A 144 12.18 11.83 -5.59
N ASN A 145 11.02 12.19 -6.11
CA ASN A 145 9.75 12.08 -5.40
C ASN A 145 9.37 10.63 -5.11
N LEU A 146 9.56 9.71 -6.06
CA LEU A 146 9.33 8.29 -5.85
C LEU A 146 10.29 7.72 -4.81
N ARG A 147 11.58 8.05 -4.89
CA ARG A 147 12.57 7.64 -3.89
C ARG A 147 12.21 8.14 -2.49
N LYS A 148 11.77 9.40 -2.37
CA LYS A 148 11.35 10.00 -1.11
C LYS A 148 10.20 9.27 -0.43
N ILE A 149 9.27 8.70 -1.20
CA ILE A 149 8.15 7.93 -0.66
C ILE A 149 8.44 6.42 -0.54
N GLY A 150 9.70 6.01 -0.72
CA GLY A 150 10.19 4.67 -0.42
C GLY A 150 10.23 3.69 -1.60
N TYR A 151 10.12 4.18 -2.83
CA TYR A 151 10.35 3.32 -4.00
C TYR A 151 11.83 3.03 -4.17
N ASP A 152 12.16 1.79 -4.52
CA ASP A 152 13.52 1.33 -4.75
C ASP A 152 13.97 1.54 -6.19
N PHE A 153 13.04 1.44 -7.13
CA PHE A 153 13.29 1.68 -8.55
C PHE A 153 12.07 2.25 -9.25
N THR A 154 12.28 2.88 -10.40
CA THR A 154 11.23 3.34 -11.30
C THR A 154 11.66 3.27 -12.74
N VAL A 155 10.68 3.17 -13.64
CA VAL A 155 10.86 3.37 -15.09
C VAL A 155 10.03 4.57 -15.49
N ILE A 156 10.69 5.61 -16.01
CA ILE A 156 10.00 6.75 -16.60
C ILE A 156 9.64 6.38 -18.03
N SER A 157 8.37 6.06 -18.24
CA SER A 157 7.80 5.46 -19.45
C SER A 157 7.05 6.49 -20.30
N ASP A 158 7.68 7.62 -20.58
CA ASP A 158 7.09 8.70 -21.37
C ASP A 158 6.63 8.25 -22.75
N HIS A 159 5.48 8.76 -23.20
CA HIS A 159 4.93 8.46 -24.51
C HIS A 159 5.91 8.81 -25.62
N ARG A 160 6.20 7.82 -26.49
CA ARG A 160 7.05 7.96 -27.67
C ARG A 160 8.47 8.48 -27.36
N ARG A 161 8.90 8.43 -26.09
CA ARG A 161 10.22 8.88 -25.65
C ARG A 161 10.79 7.90 -24.63
N TYR A 162 12.04 7.51 -24.81
CA TYR A 162 12.74 6.61 -23.88
C TYR A 162 13.85 7.32 -23.07
N TYR A 163 14.01 8.63 -23.27
CA TYR A 163 15.11 9.39 -22.66
C TYR A 163 14.85 9.75 -21.20
N GLY A 164 13.59 9.80 -20.74
CA GLY A 164 13.26 10.28 -19.43
C GLY A 164 13.98 9.55 -18.30
N SER A 165 14.13 8.22 -18.40
CA SER A 165 14.90 7.45 -17.42
C SER A 165 16.39 7.76 -17.47
N LEU A 166 16.97 8.01 -18.66
CA LEU A 166 18.37 8.39 -18.80
C LEU A 166 18.64 9.78 -18.23
N ASP A 167 17.74 10.71 -18.44
CA ASP A 167 17.85 12.07 -17.91
C ASP A 167 17.78 12.08 -16.40
N ALA A 168 16.88 11.27 -15.80
CA ALA A 168 16.79 11.09 -14.35
C ALA A 168 18.06 10.46 -13.73
N ILE A 169 18.76 9.59 -14.46
CA ILE A 169 20.01 8.96 -13.98
C ILE A 169 21.18 9.94 -14.04
N ARG A 170 21.18 10.88 -14.98
CA ARG A 170 22.28 11.82 -15.19
C ARG A 170 22.20 13.07 -14.31
N ALA A 171 21.08 13.32 -13.70
CA ALA A 171 20.85 14.45 -12.80
C ALA A 171 21.28 14.14 -11.35
#